data_1d849324d3c03140bb6604dd1bb8e9aa
#
_entry.id   1d849324d3c03140bb6604dd1bb8e9aa
#
_cell.length_a   1.000
_cell.length_b   1.000
_cell.length_c   1.000
_cell.angle_alpha   90.00
_cell.angle_beta   90.00
_cell.angle_gamma   90.00
#
_symmetry.space_group_name_H-M   'P 1'
#
loop_
_entity.id
_entity.type
_entity.pdbx_description
1 polymer ?
#
loop_
_entity_poly.entity_id
_entity_poly.type
_entity_poly.pdbx_seq_one_letter_code
_entity_poly.pdbx_strand_id
1 'polypeptide(L)'
;MIAGALAETDGCELHLENTAGAGGTLGRSFDELAALLDAAGSDARLGICLDSCHLLASGYDIRTIDGLGQVLDEFDAAVGLDRLRSLHLNDSQTPLGSNRDRHADIGEGELGDAGCAAFLSEPRFHRLPCVLETPGPERQGPTKEELELCAKLRKRGQAARRRSRARTETRS
;
A
#
# COMPACT_ATOMS: atom_id res chain seq x y z
N MET A 1 -10.62 -3.63 -22.10
CA MET A 1 -11.03 -2.36 -21.46
C MET A 1 -9.81 -1.50 -21.14
N ILE A 2 -8.86 -1.91 -20.29
CA ILE A 2 -7.65 -1.10 -19.94
C ILE A 2 -6.85 -0.70 -21.19
N ALA A 3 -6.45 -1.65 -22.05
CA ALA A 3 -5.71 -1.37 -23.27
C ALA A 3 -6.47 -0.42 -24.22
N GLY A 4 -7.80 -0.49 -24.25
CA GLY A 4 -8.63 0.45 -25.03
C GLY A 4 -8.57 1.87 -24.46
N ALA A 5 -8.67 2.04 -23.15
CA ALA A 5 -8.57 3.35 -22.50
C ALA A 5 -7.18 3.98 -22.73
N LEU A 6 -6.11 3.18 -22.62
CA LEU A 6 -4.75 3.66 -22.88
C LEU A 6 -4.51 4.04 -24.36
N ALA A 7 -5.19 3.35 -25.30
CA ALA A 7 -5.09 3.67 -26.72
C ALA A 7 -5.84 4.96 -27.10
N GLU A 8 -6.86 5.33 -26.34
CA GLU A 8 -7.72 6.50 -26.61
C GLU A 8 -7.27 7.76 -25.82
N THR A 9 -6.25 7.64 -24.96
CA THR A 9 -5.78 8.74 -24.11
C THR A 9 -4.28 8.95 -24.24
N ASP A 10 -3.85 10.21 -24.15
CA ASP A 10 -2.43 10.59 -24.12
C ASP A 10 -2.06 11.20 -22.77
N GLY A 11 -0.86 10.83 -22.27
CA GLY A 11 -0.20 11.53 -21.16
C GLY A 11 -0.75 11.28 -19.76
N CYS A 12 -1.76 10.40 -19.60
CA CYS A 12 -2.27 10.01 -18.28
C CYS A 12 -1.77 8.61 -17.91
N GLU A 13 -1.24 8.46 -16.71
CA GLU A 13 -0.96 7.13 -16.14
C GLU A 13 -2.24 6.53 -15.56
N LEU A 14 -2.34 5.21 -15.63
CA LEU A 14 -3.43 4.43 -15.04
C LEU A 14 -2.81 3.45 -14.04
N HIS A 15 -3.25 3.52 -12.79
CA HIS A 15 -2.73 2.64 -11.75
C HIS A 15 -3.77 1.60 -11.40
N LEU A 16 -3.37 0.32 -11.48
CA LEU A 16 -4.17 -0.80 -11.00
C LEU A 16 -3.96 -0.93 -9.49
N GLU A 17 -5.03 -0.92 -8.76
CA GLU A 17 -4.98 -1.08 -7.31
C GLU A 17 -5.08 -2.55 -6.92
N ASN A 18 -4.27 -2.97 -5.93
CA ASN A 18 -4.47 -4.26 -5.29
C ASN A 18 -5.81 -4.28 -4.56
N THR A 19 -6.45 -5.45 -4.49
CA THR A 19 -7.77 -5.59 -3.87
C THR A 19 -7.73 -6.45 -2.61
N ALA A 20 -8.67 -6.23 -1.72
CA ALA A 20 -8.85 -7.05 -0.51
C ALA A 20 -9.21 -8.53 -0.80
N GLY A 21 -9.58 -8.85 -2.04
CA GLY A 21 -9.97 -10.20 -2.44
C GLY A 21 -11.43 -10.54 -2.13
N ALA A 22 -12.31 -9.54 -2.04
CA ALA A 22 -13.73 -9.75 -1.81
C ALA A 22 -14.42 -10.31 -3.07
N GLY A 23 -15.13 -11.42 -2.94
CA GLY A 23 -15.92 -12.00 -4.04
C GLY A 23 -15.06 -12.41 -5.24
N GLY A 24 -15.40 -11.92 -6.43
CA GLY A 24 -14.70 -12.20 -7.69
C GLY A 24 -13.80 -11.06 -8.17
N THR A 25 -13.35 -10.16 -7.27
CA THR A 25 -12.41 -9.09 -7.64
C THR A 25 -11.04 -9.65 -7.99
N LEU A 26 -10.41 -9.09 -9.03
CA LEU A 26 -9.04 -9.42 -9.45
C LEU A 26 -8.04 -8.48 -8.77
N GLY A 27 -6.77 -8.90 -8.71
CA GLY A 27 -5.68 -8.09 -8.13
C GLY A 27 -5.48 -8.31 -6.63
N ARG A 28 -5.94 -9.45 -6.09
CA ARG A 28 -5.73 -9.84 -4.70
C ARG A 28 -4.28 -10.22 -4.42
N SER A 29 -3.65 -10.96 -5.32
CA SER A 29 -2.26 -11.37 -5.22
C SER A 29 -1.37 -10.58 -6.19
N PHE A 30 -0.07 -10.56 -5.91
CA PHE A 30 0.89 -9.92 -6.81
C PHE A 30 1.00 -10.63 -8.16
N ASP A 31 0.83 -11.96 -8.20
CA ASP A 31 0.75 -12.71 -9.45
C ASP A 31 -0.47 -12.32 -10.29
N GLU A 32 -1.63 -12.06 -9.65
CA GLU A 32 -2.80 -11.55 -10.36
C GLU A 32 -2.56 -10.14 -10.91
N LEU A 33 -1.89 -9.26 -10.15
CA LEU A 33 -1.51 -7.92 -10.63
C LEU A 33 -0.55 -8.00 -11.82
N ALA A 34 0.46 -8.86 -11.75
CA ALA A 34 1.38 -9.11 -12.86
C ALA A 34 0.63 -9.60 -14.10
N ALA A 35 -0.26 -10.57 -13.95
CA ALA A 35 -1.07 -11.10 -15.04
C ALA A 35 -2.01 -10.04 -15.65
N LEU A 36 -2.54 -9.11 -14.83
CA LEU A 36 -3.35 -7.98 -15.31
C LEU A 36 -2.52 -6.99 -16.13
N LEU A 37 -1.29 -6.68 -15.69
CA LEU A 37 -0.37 -5.83 -16.45
C LEU A 37 -0.04 -6.45 -17.80
N ASP A 38 0.28 -7.74 -17.84
CA ASP A 38 0.60 -8.47 -19.07
C ASP A 38 -0.60 -8.52 -20.01
N ALA A 39 -1.79 -8.84 -19.51
CA ALA A 39 -3.02 -8.88 -20.29
C ALA A 39 -3.42 -7.51 -20.86
N ALA A 40 -2.99 -6.42 -20.22
CA ALA A 40 -3.19 -5.06 -20.69
C ALA A 40 -2.08 -4.58 -21.66
N GLY A 41 -1.10 -5.42 -22.00
CA GLY A 41 -0.01 -5.13 -22.93
C GLY A 41 1.21 -4.48 -22.30
N SER A 42 1.30 -4.46 -20.97
CA SER A 42 2.44 -3.90 -20.19
C SER A 42 2.83 -2.48 -20.61
N ASP A 43 1.86 -1.64 -21.01
CA ASP A 43 2.09 -0.23 -21.38
C ASP A 43 2.88 0.49 -20.28
N ALA A 44 3.82 1.35 -20.66
CA ALA A 44 4.66 2.09 -19.72
C ALA A 44 3.87 3.05 -18.80
N ARG A 45 2.68 3.47 -19.23
CA ARG A 45 1.75 4.31 -18.44
C ARG A 45 0.91 3.52 -17.45
N LEU A 46 0.98 2.18 -17.52
CA LEU A 46 0.26 1.32 -16.58
C LEU A 46 1.15 1.03 -15.37
N GLY A 47 0.69 1.41 -14.20
CA GLY A 47 1.36 1.20 -12.94
C GLY A 47 0.48 0.49 -11.91
N ILE A 48 1.02 0.32 -10.71
CA ILE A 48 0.31 -0.26 -9.57
C ILE A 48 0.15 0.80 -8.47
N CYS A 49 -1.01 0.78 -7.85
CA CYS A 49 -1.29 1.41 -6.56
C CYS A 49 -1.33 0.32 -5.49
N LEU A 50 -0.61 0.48 -4.39
CA LEU A 50 -0.72 -0.40 -3.23
C LEU A 50 -1.54 0.29 -2.12
N ASP A 51 -2.66 -0.32 -1.76
CA ASP A 51 -3.48 0.03 -0.62
C ASP A 51 -3.12 -0.82 0.59
N SER A 52 -2.87 -0.18 1.72
CA SER A 52 -2.44 -0.86 2.96
C SER A 52 -3.55 -1.68 3.62
N CYS A 53 -4.81 -1.22 3.59
CA CYS A 53 -5.95 -1.99 4.07
C CYS A 53 -6.16 -3.25 3.22
N HIS A 54 -6.08 -3.10 1.89
CA HIS A 54 -6.24 -4.22 0.97
C HIS A 54 -5.12 -5.25 1.10
N LEU A 55 -3.85 -4.82 1.29
CA LEU A 55 -2.74 -5.73 1.59
C LEU A 55 -3.04 -6.56 2.84
N LEU A 56 -3.41 -5.93 3.95
CA LEU A 56 -3.74 -6.64 5.17
C LEU A 56 -4.92 -7.61 4.96
N ALA A 57 -6.00 -7.12 4.36
CA ALA A 57 -7.21 -7.89 4.14
C ALA A 57 -7.01 -9.09 3.20
N SER A 58 -6.10 -8.98 2.23
CA SER A 58 -5.76 -10.08 1.32
C SER A 58 -4.75 -11.08 1.89
N GLY A 59 -4.16 -10.80 3.05
CA GLY A 59 -3.30 -11.75 3.76
C GLY A 59 -1.82 -11.35 3.85
N TYR A 60 -1.43 -10.19 3.35
CA TYR A 60 -0.07 -9.66 3.48
C TYR A 60 0.11 -8.94 4.82
N ASP A 61 0.92 -9.50 5.70
CA ASP A 61 1.15 -8.90 7.03
C ASP A 61 2.15 -7.76 6.99
N ILE A 62 1.64 -6.55 6.86
CA ILE A 62 2.42 -5.30 6.80
C ILE A 62 2.47 -4.53 8.12
N ARG A 63 2.03 -5.14 9.25
CA ARG A 63 1.95 -4.49 10.56
C ARG A 63 3.29 -4.17 11.19
N THR A 64 4.37 -4.71 10.65
CA THR A 64 5.74 -4.47 11.14
C THR A 64 6.66 -4.03 10.02
N ILE A 65 7.79 -3.40 10.38
CA ILE A 65 8.83 -3.01 9.42
C ILE A 65 9.35 -4.22 8.63
N ASP A 66 9.60 -5.33 9.32
CA ASP A 66 10.16 -6.54 8.70
C ASP A 66 9.11 -7.25 7.83
N GLY A 67 7.86 -7.34 8.29
CA GLY A 67 6.75 -7.90 7.52
C GLY A 67 6.49 -7.12 6.23
N LEU A 68 6.40 -5.78 6.33
CA LEU A 68 6.29 -4.94 5.13
C LEU A 68 7.50 -5.13 4.20
N GLY A 69 8.70 -5.29 4.76
CA GLY A 69 9.91 -5.57 3.99
C GLY A 69 9.75 -6.82 3.13
N GLN A 70 9.33 -7.93 3.73
CA GLN A 70 9.11 -9.21 3.05
C GLN A 70 8.01 -9.12 1.98
N VAL A 71 6.91 -8.46 2.30
CA VAL A 71 5.80 -8.23 1.35
C VAL A 71 6.26 -7.44 0.12
N LEU A 72 7.10 -6.44 0.31
CA LEU A 72 7.61 -5.66 -0.81
C LEU A 72 8.71 -6.38 -1.61
N ASP A 73 9.44 -7.29 -0.99
CA ASP A 73 10.37 -8.17 -1.72
C ASP A 73 9.60 -9.18 -2.60
N GLU A 74 8.46 -9.69 -2.10
CA GLU A 74 7.53 -10.51 -2.89
C GLU A 74 6.90 -9.72 -4.05
N PHE A 75 6.47 -8.48 -3.78
CA PHE A 75 5.95 -7.59 -4.82
C PHE A 75 6.99 -7.31 -5.91
N ASP A 76 8.24 -7.02 -5.52
CA ASP A 76 9.33 -6.76 -6.47
C ASP A 76 9.62 -7.98 -7.35
N ALA A 77 9.59 -9.17 -6.78
CA ALA A 77 9.82 -10.41 -7.51
C ALA A 77 8.70 -10.72 -8.54
N ALA A 78 7.44 -10.42 -8.20
CA ALA A 78 6.29 -10.74 -9.05
C ALA A 78 5.97 -9.65 -10.08
N VAL A 79 6.07 -8.38 -9.68
CA VAL A 79 5.59 -7.22 -10.45
C VAL A 79 6.73 -6.28 -10.85
N GLY A 80 7.68 -6.06 -9.94
CA GLY A 80 8.74 -5.05 -10.06
C GLY A 80 8.38 -3.73 -9.36
N LEU A 81 9.29 -3.23 -8.52
CA LEU A 81 9.12 -1.94 -7.83
C LEU A 81 9.05 -0.74 -8.78
N ASP A 82 9.58 -0.86 -9.98
CA ASP A 82 9.50 0.16 -11.02
C ASP A 82 8.07 0.35 -11.56
N ARG A 83 7.18 -0.61 -11.32
CA ARG A 83 5.75 -0.50 -11.64
C ARG A 83 4.92 0.14 -10.52
N LEU A 84 5.46 0.28 -9.32
CA LEU A 84 4.76 0.94 -8.22
C LEU A 84 4.73 2.46 -8.43
N ARG A 85 3.55 3.05 -8.54
CA ARG A 85 3.35 4.46 -8.89
C ARG A 85 2.66 5.28 -7.82
N SER A 86 1.79 4.67 -7.04
CA SER A 86 1.04 5.35 -5.98
C SER A 86 0.73 4.43 -4.81
N LEU A 87 0.31 5.03 -3.73
CA LEU A 87 -0.05 4.36 -2.49
C LEU A 87 -1.38 4.91 -1.97
N HIS A 88 -2.20 4.01 -1.43
CA HIS A 88 -3.27 4.38 -0.53
C HIS A 88 -2.89 3.95 0.89
N LEU A 89 -2.95 4.86 1.84
CA LEU A 89 -2.78 4.55 3.25
C LEU A 89 -4.13 4.59 3.93
N ASN A 90 -4.62 3.43 4.29
CA ASN A 90 -5.85 3.23 5.03
C ASN A 90 -5.59 2.21 6.14
N ASP A 91 -6.12 2.43 7.35
CA ASP A 91 -6.15 1.36 8.33
C ASP A 91 -7.31 0.41 8.04
N SER A 92 -7.36 -0.74 8.64
CA SER A 92 -8.36 -1.77 8.34
C SER A 92 -9.24 -2.07 9.55
N GLN A 93 -10.57 -2.03 9.37
CA GLN A 93 -11.53 -2.49 10.39
C GLN A 93 -11.53 -4.01 10.53
N THR A 94 -10.89 -4.75 9.62
CA THR A 94 -10.99 -6.20 9.55
C THR A 94 -9.60 -6.84 9.64
N PRO A 95 -9.50 -8.04 10.24
CA PRO A 95 -8.22 -8.67 10.50
C PRO A 95 -7.52 -9.17 9.22
N LEU A 96 -6.24 -9.49 9.40
CA LEU A 96 -5.39 -10.10 8.38
C LEU A 96 -6.09 -11.28 7.69
N GLY A 97 -6.12 -11.26 6.35
CA GLY A 97 -6.69 -12.34 5.53
C GLY A 97 -8.22 -12.40 5.54
N SER A 98 -8.90 -11.36 5.99
CA SER A 98 -10.36 -11.30 6.06
C SER A 98 -11.06 -11.31 4.71
N ASN A 99 -10.38 -10.91 3.64
CA ASN A 99 -10.92 -10.65 2.31
C ASN A 99 -12.09 -9.63 2.33
N ARG A 100 -12.00 -8.65 3.22
CA ARG A 100 -13.02 -7.60 3.37
C ARG A 100 -12.38 -6.23 3.28
N ASP A 101 -12.84 -5.46 2.31
CA ASP A 101 -12.49 -4.07 2.16
C ASP A 101 -13.33 -3.21 3.14
N ARG A 102 -12.70 -2.74 4.21
CA ARG A 102 -13.31 -1.88 5.23
C ARG A 102 -12.23 -0.97 5.82
N HIS A 103 -12.15 0.25 5.30
CA HIS A 103 -11.21 1.26 5.78
C HIS A 103 -11.59 1.74 7.17
N ALA A 104 -10.59 1.88 8.02
CA ALA A 104 -10.64 2.60 9.30
C ALA A 104 -9.80 3.87 9.22
N ASP A 105 -10.04 4.80 10.13
CA ASP A 105 -9.19 5.96 10.31
C ASP A 105 -7.81 5.54 10.81
N ILE A 106 -6.79 6.34 10.51
CA ILE A 106 -5.39 5.98 10.75
C ILE A 106 -5.12 5.73 12.23
N GLY A 107 -4.64 4.53 12.54
CA GLY A 107 -4.33 4.08 13.89
C GLY A 107 -5.51 3.48 14.66
N GLU A 108 -6.71 3.46 14.09
CA GLU A 108 -7.93 2.96 14.72
C GLU A 108 -8.33 1.54 14.27
N GLY A 109 -7.52 0.94 13.40
CA GLY A 109 -7.77 -0.40 12.86
C GLY A 109 -6.73 -1.44 13.25
N GLU A 110 -6.71 -2.52 12.50
CA GLU A 110 -5.86 -3.71 12.69
C GLU A 110 -4.39 -3.49 12.30
N LEU A 111 -4.07 -2.47 11.49
CA LEU A 111 -2.69 -2.02 11.26
C LEU A 111 -2.18 -1.24 12.47
N GLY A 112 -3.02 -0.39 13.01
CA GLY A 112 -2.71 0.49 14.12
C GLY A 112 -1.56 1.45 13.81
N ASP A 113 -1.18 2.23 14.80
CA ASP A 113 -0.05 3.17 14.72
C ASP A 113 1.25 2.52 14.21
N ALA A 114 1.52 1.28 14.61
CA ALA A 114 2.78 0.61 14.27
C ALA A 114 2.85 0.24 12.79
N GLY A 115 1.80 -0.35 12.24
CA GLY A 115 1.70 -0.70 10.82
C GLY A 115 1.67 0.54 9.93
N CYS A 116 0.87 1.54 10.28
CA CYS A 116 0.83 2.82 9.57
C CYS A 116 2.20 3.52 9.58
N ALA A 117 2.91 3.50 10.72
CA ALA A 117 4.26 4.06 10.82
C ALA A 117 5.29 3.27 9.98
N ALA A 118 5.17 1.93 9.94
CA ALA A 118 6.03 1.09 9.10
C ALA A 118 5.82 1.43 7.62
N PHE A 119 4.57 1.53 7.16
CA PHE A 119 4.20 1.86 5.80
C PHE A 119 4.71 3.26 5.38
N LEU A 120 4.37 4.30 6.14
CA LEU A 120 4.74 5.69 5.86
C LEU A 120 6.25 5.94 5.87
N SER A 121 7.02 5.11 6.57
CA SER A 121 8.48 5.27 6.70
C SER A 121 9.29 4.37 5.77
N GLU A 122 8.63 3.58 4.93
CA GLU A 122 9.30 2.66 4.01
C GLU A 122 10.14 3.44 2.97
N PRO A 123 11.46 3.18 2.87
CA PRO A 123 12.31 3.93 1.96
C PRO A 123 11.94 3.79 0.48
N ARG A 124 11.42 2.64 0.05
CA ARG A 124 10.98 2.37 -1.32
C ARG A 124 9.80 3.24 -1.74
N PHE A 125 9.06 3.81 -0.77
CA PHE A 125 7.89 4.67 -0.99
C PHE A 125 8.21 6.18 -1.03
N HIS A 126 9.45 6.57 -0.84
CA HIS A 126 9.85 7.97 -0.57
C HIS A 126 9.43 9.01 -1.61
N ARG A 127 9.23 8.60 -2.87
CA ARG A 127 8.89 9.50 -3.98
C ARG A 127 7.49 9.27 -4.54
N LEU A 128 6.74 8.36 -3.92
CA LEU A 128 5.41 8.01 -4.40
C LEU A 128 4.37 8.92 -3.75
N PRO A 129 3.35 9.35 -4.49
CA PRO A 129 2.17 9.98 -3.90
C PRO A 129 1.48 8.95 -3.01
N CYS A 130 0.99 9.40 -1.86
CA CYS A 130 0.25 8.59 -0.90
C CYS A 130 -1.04 9.32 -0.54
N VAL A 131 -2.16 8.70 -0.81
CA VAL A 131 -3.50 9.25 -0.62
C VAL A 131 -4.17 8.54 0.55
N LEU A 132 -5.00 9.24 1.30
CA LEU A 132 -5.88 8.69 2.33
C LEU A 132 -7.29 8.54 1.74
N GLU A 133 -7.93 7.41 2.00
CA GLU A 133 -9.34 7.14 1.69
C GLU A 133 -10.11 6.72 2.94
N THR A 134 -9.63 7.18 4.09
CA THR A 134 -10.24 6.92 5.39
C THR A 134 -11.63 7.53 5.49
N PRO A 135 -12.55 6.91 6.23
CA PRO A 135 -13.92 7.41 6.34
C PRO A 135 -14.01 8.79 6.96
N GLY A 136 -13.16 9.08 7.95
CA GLY A 136 -13.21 10.31 8.72
C GLY A 136 -14.50 10.51 9.52
N PRO A 137 -14.62 11.62 10.25
CA PRO A 137 -15.82 11.96 11.00
C PRO A 137 -17.03 12.05 10.07
N GLU A 138 -18.14 11.44 10.46
CA GLU A 138 -19.39 11.43 9.71
C GLU A 138 -19.27 10.96 8.25
N ARG A 139 -18.18 10.21 7.95
CA ARG A 139 -17.84 9.72 6.60
C ARG A 139 -17.61 10.85 5.57
N GLN A 140 -17.02 11.94 6.02
CA GLN A 140 -16.68 13.09 5.15
C GLN A 140 -15.25 13.03 4.59
N GLY A 141 -14.54 11.91 4.83
CA GLY A 141 -13.18 11.72 4.38
C GLY A 141 -12.12 12.19 5.38
N PRO A 142 -10.84 12.08 5.01
CA PRO A 142 -9.72 12.35 5.91
C PRO A 142 -9.68 13.82 6.35
N THR A 143 -9.25 14.02 7.61
CA THR A 143 -9.14 15.34 8.20
C THR A 143 -7.70 15.87 8.16
N LYS A 144 -7.55 17.17 8.45
CA LYS A 144 -6.22 17.79 8.62
C LYS A 144 -5.45 17.15 9.79
N GLU A 145 -6.15 16.87 10.88
CA GLU A 145 -5.59 16.24 12.08
C GLU A 145 -5.04 14.86 11.77
N GLU A 146 -5.71 14.10 10.92
CA GLU A 146 -5.25 12.79 10.45
C GLU A 146 -3.99 12.89 9.57
N LEU A 147 -3.91 13.88 8.70
CA LEU A 147 -2.68 14.18 7.95
C LEU A 147 -1.50 14.55 8.87
N GLU A 148 -1.77 15.32 9.94
CA GLU A 148 -0.77 15.64 10.96
C GLU A 148 -0.33 14.39 11.74
N LEU A 149 -1.26 13.47 12.02
CA LEU A 149 -0.96 12.17 12.61
C LEU A 149 -0.04 11.36 11.69
N CYS A 150 -0.37 11.26 10.41
CA CYS A 150 0.48 10.59 9.40
C CYS A 150 1.92 11.14 9.40
N ALA A 151 2.08 12.46 9.47
CA ALA A 151 3.40 13.09 9.54
C ALA A 151 4.17 12.69 10.83
N LYS A 152 3.49 12.56 11.96
CA LYS A 152 4.07 12.10 13.24
C LYS A 152 4.46 10.62 13.15
N LEU A 153 3.58 9.76 12.62
CA LEU A 153 3.82 8.34 12.44
C LEU A 153 4.99 8.07 11.51
N ARG A 154 5.10 8.80 10.40
CA ARG A 154 6.25 8.73 9.51
C ARG A 154 7.57 9.00 10.23
N LYS A 155 7.65 10.07 11.02
CA LYS A 155 8.87 10.39 11.81
C LYS A 155 9.19 9.28 12.82
N ARG A 156 8.17 8.72 13.48
CA ARG A 156 8.32 7.60 14.43
C ARG A 156 8.86 6.36 13.74
N GLY A 157 8.33 5.99 12.59
CA GLY A 157 8.79 4.85 11.79
C GLY A 157 10.23 5.03 11.29
N GLN A 158 10.59 6.22 10.79
CA GLN A 158 11.96 6.54 10.40
C GLN A 158 12.94 6.41 11.56
N ALA A 159 12.55 6.84 12.77
CA ALA A 159 13.38 6.68 13.96
C ALA A 159 13.53 5.19 14.36
N ALA A 160 12.47 4.38 14.21
CA ALA A 160 12.52 2.94 14.48
C ALA A 160 13.46 2.23 13.50
N ARG A 161 13.38 2.52 12.20
CA ARG A 161 14.28 1.96 11.18
C ARG A 161 15.75 2.31 11.43
N ARG A 162 16.06 3.54 11.84
CA ARG A 162 17.44 3.92 12.20
C ARG A 162 17.96 3.10 13.38
N ARG A 163 17.12 2.88 14.40
CA ARG A 163 17.53 2.06 15.57
C ARG A 163 17.74 0.59 15.21
N SER A 164 16.92 0.03 14.33
CA SER A 164 17.09 -1.35 13.86
C SER A 164 18.41 -1.53 13.13
N ARG A 165 18.72 -0.66 12.17
CA ARG A 165 20.01 -0.69 11.42
C ARG A 165 21.24 -0.61 12.35
N ALA A 166 21.25 0.31 13.29
CA ALA A 166 22.35 0.46 14.23
C ALA A 166 22.57 -0.80 15.10
N ARG A 167 21.50 -1.52 15.46
CA ARG A 167 21.61 -2.79 16.21
C ARG A 167 22.20 -3.92 15.36
N THR A 168 21.92 -3.97 14.08
CA THR A 168 22.44 -4.99 13.16
C THR A 168 23.96 -4.77 12.93
N GLU A 169 24.37 -3.52 12.70
CA GLU A 169 25.78 -3.13 12.50
C GLU A 169 26.65 -3.40 13.74
N THR A 170 26.11 -3.33 14.96
CA THR A 170 26.84 -3.59 16.20
C THR A 170 26.99 -5.10 16.48
N ARG A 171 26.27 -5.96 15.77
CA ARG A 171 26.29 -7.43 15.96
C ARG A 171 27.11 -8.18 14.89
N SER A 172 27.55 -7.47 13.86
CA SER A 172 28.46 -7.97 12.79
C SER A 172 29.90 -7.63 13.12
#